data_5f1ee67ab2e0e7ff056f5ade9ed19d5a
#
_entry.id   5f1ee67ab2e0e7ff056f5ade9ed19d5a
#
_cell.length_a   1.000
_cell.length_b   1.000
_cell.length_c   1.000
_cell.angle_alpha   90.00
_cell.angle_beta   90.00
_cell.angle_gamma   90.00
#
_symmetry.space_group_name_H-M   'P 1'
#
loop_
_entity.id
_entity.type
_entity.pdbx_description
1 polymer ?
#
loop_
_entity_poly.entity_id
_entity_poly.type
_entity_poly.pdbx_seq_one_letter_code
_entity_poly.pdbx_strand_id
1 'polypeptide(L)'
;MFDRRLLLLGGSGLAVIAGIGWMRGGDGHAAGTFEVAKSDDDWRRMLEPAQYRVLRQHATERPHSSPLNGEKRKGTFACAGCDLPLFSSETKYESGTGWPSFWRPLPNAIGTSTDRSFF
;
A
#
# COMPACT_ATOMS: atom_id res chain seq x y z
N MET A 1 -9.37 34.54 -68.61
CA MET A 1 -10.59 33.91 -68.03
C MET A 1 -10.16 33.11 -66.87
N PHE A 2 -10.27 33.70 -65.68
CA PHE A 2 -9.68 33.14 -64.43
C PHE A 2 -10.77 32.44 -63.62
N ASP A 3 -10.59 31.17 -63.45
CA ASP A 3 -11.50 30.37 -62.62
C ASP A 3 -10.92 30.27 -61.20
N ARG A 4 -11.58 30.93 -60.25
CA ARG A 4 -11.22 30.94 -58.87
C ARG A 4 -11.96 29.85 -58.16
N ARG A 5 -11.36 28.68 -58.04
CA ARG A 5 -11.86 27.64 -57.14
C ARG A 5 -11.33 27.85 -55.73
N LEU A 6 -12.18 28.37 -54.91
CA LEU A 6 -11.95 28.53 -53.47
C LEU A 6 -11.96 27.16 -52.81
N LEU A 7 -10.78 26.68 -52.38
CA LEU A 7 -10.65 25.48 -51.56
C LEU A 7 -10.97 25.83 -50.12
N LEU A 8 -12.14 25.43 -49.66
CA LEU A 8 -12.49 25.41 -48.25
C LEU A 8 -11.74 24.24 -47.58
N LEU A 9 -10.65 24.57 -46.88
CA LEU A 9 -9.99 23.64 -46.00
C LEU A 9 -10.85 23.45 -44.74
N GLY A 10 -11.55 22.33 -44.71
CA GLY A 10 -12.26 21.91 -43.52
C GLY A 10 -11.28 21.67 -42.38
N GLY A 11 -11.39 22.48 -41.36
CA GLY A 11 -10.64 22.27 -40.09
C GLY A 11 -11.12 21.00 -39.43
N SER A 12 -10.24 20.00 -39.39
CA SER A 12 -10.42 18.84 -38.54
C SER A 12 -10.23 19.24 -37.10
N GLY A 13 -11.34 19.39 -36.39
CA GLY A 13 -11.30 19.58 -34.94
C GLY A 13 -10.74 18.33 -34.29
N LEU A 14 -9.54 18.44 -33.75
CA LEU A 14 -8.98 17.48 -32.80
C LEU A 14 -9.83 17.56 -31.53
N ALA A 15 -10.74 16.62 -31.37
CA ALA A 15 -11.39 16.38 -30.09
C ALA A 15 -10.31 15.84 -29.13
N VAL A 16 -9.77 16.71 -28.30
CA VAL A 16 -9.00 16.31 -27.13
C VAL A 16 -9.99 15.68 -26.16
N ILE A 17 -10.08 14.37 -26.20
CA ILE A 17 -10.73 13.62 -25.12
C ILE A 17 -9.82 13.74 -23.93
N ALA A 18 -10.10 14.72 -23.07
CA ALA A 18 -9.54 14.75 -21.72
C ALA A 18 -10.03 13.50 -21.01
N GLY A 19 -9.18 12.48 -20.98
CA GLY A 19 -9.39 11.32 -20.16
C GLY A 19 -9.48 11.79 -18.72
N ILE A 20 -10.69 11.75 -18.16
CA ILE A 20 -10.91 11.89 -16.73
C ILE A 20 -10.27 10.66 -16.12
N GLY A 21 -8.98 10.79 -15.77
CA GLY A 21 -8.31 9.82 -14.94
C GLY A 21 -9.10 9.76 -13.63
N TRP A 22 -9.76 8.68 -13.41
CA TRP A 22 -10.27 8.34 -12.10
C TRP A 22 -9.06 8.25 -11.18
N MET A 23 -8.80 9.32 -10.44
CA MET A 23 -7.92 9.25 -9.29
C MET A 23 -8.56 8.27 -8.32
N ARG A 24 -8.13 7.03 -8.38
CA ARG A 24 -8.34 6.08 -7.30
C ARG A 24 -7.76 6.76 -6.07
N GLY A 25 -8.60 6.96 -5.08
CA GLY A 25 -8.22 7.54 -3.80
C GLY A 25 -6.97 6.83 -3.31
N GLY A 26 -5.94 7.61 -3.00
CA GLY A 26 -4.67 7.07 -2.54
C GLY A 26 -4.91 6.27 -1.28
N ASP A 27 -4.67 4.99 -1.36
CA ASP A 27 -4.50 4.15 -0.20
C ASP A 27 -3.45 4.81 0.68
N GLY A 28 -3.73 4.97 1.97
CA GLY A 28 -2.89 5.72 2.93
C GLY A 28 -1.52 5.08 3.20
N HIS A 29 -0.81 4.77 2.14
CA HIS A 29 0.56 4.27 2.19
C HIS A 29 1.50 5.46 2.39
N ALA A 30 2.51 5.29 3.21
CA ALA A 30 3.57 6.29 3.36
C ALA A 30 4.11 6.68 1.98
N ALA A 31 4.11 7.99 1.68
CA ALA A 31 4.63 8.48 0.41
C ALA A 31 6.13 8.19 0.31
N GLY A 32 6.54 7.38 -0.66
CA GLY A 32 7.95 7.05 -0.87
C GLY A 32 8.14 6.03 -1.99
N THR A 33 9.35 5.97 -2.50
CA THR A 33 9.78 4.89 -3.40
C THR A 33 10.29 3.75 -2.54
N PHE A 34 9.66 2.58 -2.67
CA PHE A 34 10.04 1.39 -1.93
C PHE A 34 10.89 0.46 -2.81
N GLU A 35 11.85 -0.20 -2.19
CA GLU A 35 12.72 -1.18 -2.86
C GLU A 35 11.92 -2.36 -3.43
N VAL A 36 10.91 -2.81 -2.69
CA VAL A 36 10.01 -3.88 -3.13
C VAL A 36 8.66 -3.28 -3.54
N ALA A 37 8.41 -3.27 -4.85
CA ALA A 37 7.14 -2.87 -5.43
C ALA A 37 6.61 -4.00 -6.31
N LYS A 38 5.39 -4.47 -6.05
CA LYS A 38 4.73 -5.56 -6.77
C LYS A 38 3.31 -5.16 -7.13
N SER A 39 2.77 -5.76 -8.19
CA SER A 39 1.35 -5.63 -8.52
C SER A 39 0.47 -6.26 -7.44
N ASP A 40 -0.78 -5.84 -7.37
CA ASP A 40 -1.75 -6.41 -6.43
C ASP A 40 -1.96 -7.92 -6.66
N ASP A 41 -1.97 -8.35 -7.92
CA ASP A 41 -2.07 -9.76 -8.28
C ASP A 41 -0.84 -10.58 -7.86
N ASP A 42 0.36 -9.99 -7.90
CA ASP A 42 1.56 -10.64 -7.40
C ASP A 42 1.51 -10.81 -5.88
N TRP A 43 1.04 -9.79 -5.16
CA TRP A 43 0.84 -9.88 -3.73
C TRP A 43 -0.16 -10.96 -3.34
N ARG A 44 -1.27 -11.09 -4.08
CA ARG A 44 -2.27 -12.14 -3.85
C ARG A 44 -1.73 -13.56 -4.05
N ARG A 45 -0.84 -13.71 -5.03
CA ARG A 45 -0.24 -15.03 -5.30
C ARG A 45 0.79 -15.46 -4.27
N MET A 46 1.53 -14.51 -3.70
CA MET A 46 2.63 -14.85 -2.80
C MET A 46 2.29 -14.81 -1.32
N LEU A 47 1.25 -14.09 -0.93
CA LEU A 47 0.81 -13.98 0.45
C LEU A 47 -0.33 -14.94 0.76
N GLU A 48 -0.35 -15.48 1.98
CA GLU A 48 -1.53 -16.14 2.51
C GLU A 48 -2.73 -15.16 2.49
N PRO A 49 -3.98 -15.65 2.27
CA PRO A 49 -5.14 -14.76 2.19
C PRO A 49 -5.32 -13.84 3.39
N ALA A 50 -4.99 -14.31 4.61
CA ALA A 50 -5.05 -13.49 5.82
C ALA A 50 -3.97 -12.40 5.81
N GLN A 51 -2.75 -12.74 5.42
CA GLN A 51 -1.64 -11.79 5.29
C GLN A 51 -1.94 -10.72 4.24
N TYR A 52 -2.47 -11.13 3.08
CA TYR A 52 -2.86 -10.20 2.03
C TYR A 52 -3.91 -9.19 2.52
N ARG A 53 -4.94 -9.65 3.23
CA ARG A 53 -5.95 -8.74 3.78
C ARG A 53 -5.36 -7.71 4.74
N VAL A 54 -4.46 -8.13 5.62
CA VAL A 54 -3.82 -7.22 6.58
C VAL A 54 -2.85 -6.25 5.88
N LEU A 55 -1.95 -6.77 5.05
CA LEU A 55 -0.88 -5.96 4.45
C LEU A 55 -1.35 -5.07 3.29
N ARG A 56 -2.40 -5.47 2.57
CA ARG A 56 -2.83 -4.79 1.34
C ARG A 56 -4.26 -4.23 1.38
N GLN A 57 -5.10 -4.66 2.32
CA GLN A 57 -6.50 -4.26 2.40
C GLN A 57 -6.88 -3.64 3.75
N HIS A 58 -5.91 -3.19 4.54
CA HIS A 58 -6.12 -2.53 5.84
C HIS A 58 -6.96 -3.34 6.85
N ALA A 59 -6.96 -4.67 6.72
CA ALA A 59 -7.66 -5.52 7.67
C ALA A 59 -6.89 -5.63 8.99
N THR A 60 -7.62 -5.95 10.05
CA THR A 60 -7.08 -6.26 11.37
C THR A 60 -7.46 -7.69 11.74
N GLU A 61 -6.52 -8.44 12.29
CA GLU A 61 -6.81 -9.75 12.86
C GLU A 61 -7.56 -9.63 14.19
N ARG A 62 -8.34 -10.66 14.51
CA ARG A 62 -9.01 -10.74 15.81
C ARG A 62 -7.98 -10.87 16.94
N PRO A 63 -8.25 -10.33 18.13
CA PRO A 63 -7.41 -10.55 19.30
C PRO A 63 -7.13 -12.05 19.51
N HIS A 64 -5.88 -12.37 19.83
CA HIS A 64 -5.40 -13.74 20.09
C HIS A 64 -5.52 -14.73 18.92
N SER A 65 -5.76 -14.29 17.70
CA SER A 65 -5.88 -15.16 16.53
C SER A 65 -4.55 -15.54 15.89
N SER A 66 -3.50 -14.74 16.08
CA SER A 66 -2.18 -15.02 15.53
C SER A 66 -1.22 -15.59 16.59
N PRO A 67 -0.45 -16.64 16.26
CA PRO A 67 0.58 -17.17 17.16
C PRO A 67 1.68 -16.15 17.47
N LEU A 68 1.89 -15.16 16.58
CA LEU A 68 2.86 -14.09 16.81
C LEU A 68 2.50 -13.15 17.95
N ASN A 69 1.22 -13.08 18.34
CA ASN A 69 0.81 -12.32 19.51
C ASN A 69 1.44 -12.88 20.80
N GLY A 70 1.47 -14.19 20.94
CA GLY A 70 2.07 -14.89 22.09
C GLY A 70 3.55 -15.22 21.95
N GLU A 71 4.21 -14.81 20.87
CA GLU A 71 5.64 -15.11 20.64
C GLU A 71 6.52 -14.37 21.64
N LYS A 72 7.29 -15.12 22.43
CA LYS A 72 8.17 -14.58 23.51
C LYS A 72 9.65 -14.92 23.33
N ARG A 73 10.00 -15.69 22.32
CA ARG A 73 11.39 -16.01 22.03
C ARG A 73 12.16 -14.77 21.59
N LYS A 74 13.43 -14.70 21.94
CA LYS A 74 14.31 -13.65 21.41
C LYS A 74 14.42 -13.77 19.91
N GLY A 75 14.29 -12.64 19.20
CA GLY A 75 14.39 -12.61 17.75
C GLY A 75 13.91 -11.30 17.17
N THR A 76 13.79 -11.31 15.85
CA THR A 76 13.36 -10.17 15.06
C THR A 76 12.09 -10.52 14.33
N PHE A 77 11.13 -9.61 14.34
CA PHE A 77 9.90 -9.70 13.57
C PHE A 77 10.12 -9.04 12.22
N ALA A 78 9.89 -9.80 11.16
CA ALA A 78 10.09 -9.36 9.79
C ALA A 78 8.76 -9.26 9.04
N CYS A 79 8.76 -8.47 7.96
CA CYS A 79 7.60 -8.32 7.09
C CYS A 79 7.32 -9.61 6.32
N ALA A 80 6.10 -10.11 6.37
CA ALA A 80 5.69 -11.29 5.61
C ALA A 80 5.75 -11.08 4.08
N GLY A 81 5.72 -9.84 3.63
CA GLY A 81 5.74 -9.51 2.21
C GLY A 81 7.14 -9.37 1.61
N CYS A 82 8.12 -8.86 2.36
CA CYS A 82 9.43 -8.53 1.82
C CYS A 82 10.61 -8.95 2.72
N ASP A 83 10.36 -9.68 3.79
CA ASP A 83 11.36 -10.15 4.77
C ASP A 83 12.18 -9.04 5.46
N LEU A 84 11.78 -7.78 5.31
CA LEU A 84 12.46 -6.68 5.97
C LEU A 84 12.34 -6.83 7.49
N PRO A 85 13.44 -6.82 8.25
CA PRO A 85 13.41 -6.75 9.70
C PRO A 85 12.74 -5.47 10.19
N LEU A 86 11.70 -5.58 11.01
CA LEU A 86 10.88 -4.44 11.42
C LEU A 86 11.01 -4.12 12.91
N PHE A 87 10.96 -5.14 13.77
CA PHE A 87 10.88 -4.98 15.21
C PHE A 87 11.73 -6.02 15.94
N SER A 88 12.31 -5.62 17.05
CA SER A 88 12.95 -6.54 18.00
C SER A 88 11.95 -7.08 19.01
N SER A 89 12.11 -8.33 19.40
CA SER A 89 11.33 -8.93 20.49
C SER A 89 11.49 -8.19 21.83
N GLU A 90 12.59 -7.47 22.01
CA GLU A 90 12.85 -6.67 23.22
C GLU A 90 11.88 -5.49 23.39
N THR A 91 11.30 -5.02 22.31
CA THR A 91 10.33 -3.92 22.32
C THR A 91 8.88 -4.37 22.28
N LYS A 92 8.63 -5.69 22.24
CA LYS A 92 7.28 -6.27 22.18
C LYS A 92 6.56 -6.16 23.52
N TYR A 93 5.27 -5.85 23.46
CA TYR A 93 4.39 -5.85 24.62
C TYR A 93 3.01 -6.40 24.27
N GLU A 94 2.25 -6.79 25.29
CA GLU A 94 0.89 -7.28 25.12
C GLU A 94 -0.11 -6.10 25.14
N SER A 95 -0.75 -5.86 24.01
CA SER A 95 -1.76 -4.80 23.88
C SER A 95 -3.19 -5.30 24.05
N GLY A 96 -3.41 -6.61 24.04
CA GLY A 96 -4.74 -7.21 24.07
C GLY A 96 -5.51 -7.09 22.75
N THR A 97 -4.84 -6.66 21.68
CA THR A 97 -5.42 -6.48 20.34
C THR A 97 -5.08 -7.63 19.39
N GLY A 98 -5.54 -7.59 18.14
CA GLY A 98 -5.14 -8.51 17.07
C GLY A 98 -3.72 -8.26 16.54
N TRP A 99 -3.03 -7.25 17.04
CA TRP A 99 -1.71 -6.85 16.58
C TRP A 99 -0.60 -7.32 17.54
N PRO A 100 0.48 -7.95 17.03
CA PRO A 100 1.76 -7.98 17.74
C PRO A 100 2.20 -6.51 17.92
N SER A 101 2.41 -6.09 19.17
CA SER A 101 2.60 -4.68 19.49
C SER A 101 4.01 -4.41 20.00
N PHE A 102 4.57 -3.29 19.55
CA PHE A 102 5.96 -2.89 19.84
C PHE A 102 5.99 -1.40 20.16
N TRP A 103 6.79 -1.01 21.15
CA TRP A 103 6.90 0.39 21.51
C TRP A 103 7.93 1.15 20.66
N ARG A 104 8.78 0.45 19.89
CA ARG A 104 9.74 1.06 18.96
C ARG A 104 10.07 0.10 17.81
N PRO A 105 10.12 0.58 16.56
CA PRO A 105 10.64 -0.18 15.42
C PRO A 105 12.17 -0.23 15.45
N LEU A 106 12.73 -1.08 14.60
CA LEU A 106 14.15 -1.02 14.25
C LEU A 106 14.45 0.29 13.49
N PRO A 107 15.72 0.80 13.56
CA PRO A 107 16.09 2.02 12.86
C PRO A 107 15.77 1.94 11.35
N ASN A 108 15.15 2.98 10.80
CA ASN A 108 14.81 3.11 9.39
C ASN A 108 13.95 1.98 8.79
N ALA A 109 13.29 1.19 9.63
CA ALA A 109 12.52 0.02 9.19
C ALA A 109 11.11 0.37 8.69
N ILE A 110 10.50 1.44 9.20
CA ILE A 110 9.12 1.83 8.86
C ILE A 110 9.03 3.30 8.46
N GLY A 111 8.08 3.60 7.57
CA GLY A 111 7.57 4.94 7.34
C GLY A 111 6.23 5.12 8.05
N THR A 112 5.84 6.35 8.31
CA THR A 112 4.56 6.68 8.94
C THR A 112 3.79 7.71 8.14
N SER A 113 2.47 7.61 8.19
CA SER A 113 1.56 8.62 7.66
C SER A 113 0.43 8.85 8.65
N THR A 114 -0.19 10.03 8.59
CA THR A 114 -1.34 10.34 9.44
C THR A 114 -2.62 10.00 8.70
N ASP A 115 -3.40 9.09 9.26
CA ASP A 115 -4.76 8.83 8.79
C ASP A 115 -5.75 9.74 9.55
N ARG A 116 -6.56 10.48 8.79
CA ARG A 116 -7.58 11.40 9.31
C ARG A 116 -9.00 11.00 8.91
N SER A 117 -9.20 9.76 8.48
CA SER A 117 -10.50 9.30 7.97
C SER A 117 -11.60 9.20 9.03
N PHE A 118 -11.27 9.38 10.31
CA PHE A 118 -12.22 9.31 11.44
C PHE A 118 -12.54 10.67 12.08
N PHE A 119 -12.18 11.79 11.43
CA PHE A 119 -12.49 13.15 11.93
C PHE A 119 -13.26 13.96 10.89
#